data_dccbc842be49ddaeef5c532873ec8c4c
#
_entry.id   dccbc842be49ddaeef5c532873ec8c4c
#
_cell.length_a   1.000
_cell.length_b   1.000
_cell.length_c   1.000
_cell.angle_alpha   90.00
_cell.angle_beta   90.00
_cell.angle_gamma   90.00
#
_symmetry.space_group_name_H-M   'P 1'
#
loop_
_entity.id
_entity.type
_entity.pdbx_description
1 polymer ?
#
loop_
_entity_poly.entity_id
_entity_poly.type
_entity_poly.pdbx_seq_one_letter_code
_entity_poly.pdbx_strand_id
1 'polypeptide(L)'
;FRQRHDALKHLIRNLCEWSGVSMHMEVLNMFAPVIQQFDLLKASYSERHRQGLIPDFFFPATNQLADIKCMSCCKSHYTPARFRNTVTNDAVRIHQGKVHSQYSLKARRIDSEFNNHTGPTPGPVSLKLSSYGRVRGLVCGAFSEGSPDLHRLADKISDMAACTKYQDLGSLSTRDAKSRASNYVYRAIGIEMMRGTAALRSYRMGMILAGSVSATTAAARRRWAKSQWELEQESYFYSHNHGSVIHDRPW
;
A
#
# COMPACT_ATOMS: atom_id res chain seq x y z
N PHE A 1 -4.27 -11.28 -0.15
CA PHE A 1 -4.29 -9.87 -0.63
C PHE A 1 -3.84 -8.90 0.44
N ARG A 2 -4.31 -9.03 1.69
CA ARG A 2 -3.98 -8.14 2.80
C ARG A 2 -2.48 -8.15 3.09
N GLN A 3 -1.85 -9.32 3.20
CA GLN A 3 -0.41 -9.46 3.47
C GLN A 3 0.46 -8.68 2.46
N ARG A 4 0.18 -8.81 1.15
CA ARG A 4 0.94 -8.09 0.11
C ARG A 4 0.75 -6.57 0.22
N HIS A 5 -0.45 -6.13 0.54
CA HIS A 5 -0.75 -4.72 0.78
C HIS A 5 0.02 -4.19 1.99
N ASP A 6 -0.07 -4.91 3.12
CA ASP A 6 0.57 -4.50 4.38
C ASP A 6 2.10 -4.52 4.26
N ALA A 7 2.68 -5.52 3.59
CA ALA A 7 4.11 -5.59 3.34
C ALA A 7 4.62 -4.40 2.51
N LEU A 8 3.93 -4.05 1.42
CA LEU A 8 4.26 -2.86 0.63
C LEU A 8 4.08 -1.56 1.41
N LYS A 9 3.05 -1.47 2.25
CA LYS A 9 2.83 -0.31 3.11
C LYS A 9 3.99 -0.10 4.07
N HIS A 10 4.44 -1.15 4.74
CA HIS A 10 5.59 -1.09 5.63
C HIS A 10 6.90 -0.81 4.88
N LEU A 11 7.11 -1.41 3.71
CA LEU A 11 8.27 -1.10 2.88
C LEU A 11 8.32 0.38 2.51
N ILE A 12 7.22 0.95 2.01
CA ILE A 12 7.15 2.37 1.64
C ILE A 12 7.42 3.26 2.86
N ARG A 13 6.88 2.92 4.04
CA ARG A 13 7.20 3.61 5.29
C ARG A 13 8.71 3.61 5.54
N ASN A 14 9.33 2.43 5.53
CA ASN A 14 10.76 2.29 5.80
C ASN A 14 11.62 3.06 4.79
N LEU A 15 11.24 3.08 3.52
CA LEU A 15 11.91 3.86 2.48
C LEU A 15 11.77 5.38 2.70
N CYS A 16 10.60 5.84 3.14
CA CYS A 16 10.39 7.23 3.52
C CYS A 16 11.23 7.62 4.74
N GLU A 17 11.21 6.82 5.79
CA GLU A 17 12.04 7.01 7.00
C GLU A 17 13.53 7.04 6.65
N TRP A 18 14.01 6.07 5.86
CA TRP A 18 15.40 6.01 5.40
C TRP A 18 15.82 7.26 4.63
N SER A 19 14.97 7.78 3.77
CA SER A 19 15.26 8.95 2.94
C SER A 19 15.02 10.30 3.63
N GLY A 20 14.38 10.31 4.81
CA GLY A 20 13.97 11.53 5.51
C GLY A 20 12.67 12.16 4.97
N VAL A 21 11.88 11.42 4.19
CA VAL A 21 10.54 11.87 3.76
C VAL A 21 9.57 11.72 4.93
N SER A 22 9.07 12.84 5.46
CA SER A 22 8.07 12.84 6.53
C SER A 22 6.75 12.24 6.06
N MET A 23 6.25 11.24 6.79
CA MET A 23 5.02 10.54 6.48
C MET A 23 4.40 9.94 7.74
N HIS A 24 3.07 9.94 7.81
CA HIS A 24 2.29 9.22 8.82
C HIS A 24 1.50 8.11 8.19
N MET A 25 1.49 6.94 8.82
CA MET A 25 0.76 5.76 8.37
C MET A 25 -0.53 5.60 9.16
N GLU A 26 -1.65 5.33 8.48
CA GLU A 26 -2.96 5.04 9.09
C GLU A 26 -3.40 6.06 10.16
N VAL A 27 -3.53 7.34 9.79
CA VAL A 27 -3.99 8.36 10.73
C VAL A 27 -5.48 8.18 11.03
N LEU A 28 -5.78 7.43 12.08
CA LEU A 28 -7.12 6.93 12.40
C LEU A 28 -8.16 8.04 12.64
N ASN A 29 -7.76 9.13 13.29
CA ASN A 29 -8.69 10.16 13.74
C ASN A 29 -8.67 11.43 12.88
N MET A 30 -8.09 11.37 11.68
CA MET A 30 -7.93 12.53 10.81
C MET A 30 -9.26 13.22 10.48
N PHE A 31 -10.31 12.45 10.28
CA PHE A 31 -11.65 12.95 9.95
C PHE A 31 -12.61 12.98 11.16
N ALA A 32 -12.21 12.48 12.33
CA ALA A 32 -13.04 12.45 13.53
C ALA A 32 -13.68 13.80 13.90
N PRO A 33 -12.96 14.95 13.81
CA PRO A 33 -13.55 16.24 14.19
C PRO A 33 -14.73 16.69 13.32
N VAL A 34 -14.92 16.09 12.15
CA VAL A 34 -16.01 16.43 11.20
C VAL A 34 -17.08 15.33 11.07
N ILE A 35 -17.05 14.32 11.94
CA ILE A 35 -18.02 13.23 12.00
C ILE A 35 -18.78 13.36 13.33
N GLN A 36 -20.07 13.78 13.28
CA GLN A 36 -20.81 14.19 14.47
C GLN A 36 -21.43 13.01 15.24
N GLN A 37 -22.00 12.05 14.55
CA GLN A 37 -22.82 10.98 15.15
C GLN A 37 -22.07 9.69 15.44
N PHE A 38 -20.82 9.58 15.02
CA PHE A 38 -19.99 8.37 15.19
C PHE A 38 -18.76 8.66 16.04
N ASP A 39 -18.68 8.02 17.22
CA ASP A 39 -17.53 8.16 18.10
C ASP A 39 -16.38 7.26 17.63
N LEU A 40 -15.54 7.79 16.77
CA LEU A 40 -14.37 7.08 16.23
C LEU A 40 -13.34 6.71 17.31
N LEU A 41 -13.34 7.41 18.45
CA LEU A 41 -12.38 7.16 19.53
C LEU A 41 -12.75 5.89 20.32
N LYS A 42 -14.05 5.63 20.47
CA LYS A 42 -14.58 4.45 21.16
C LYS A 42 -14.80 3.25 20.24
N ALA A 43 -14.83 3.48 18.92
CA ALA A 43 -15.06 2.43 17.95
C ALA A 43 -13.91 1.41 17.93
N SER A 44 -14.25 0.13 17.72
CA SER A 44 -13.26 -0.92 17.45
C SER A 44 -12.47 -0.63 16.16
N TYR A 45 -11.28 -1.23 16.03
CA TYR A 45 -10.45 -1.06 14.83
C TYR A 45 -11.22 -1.39 13.54
N SER A 46 -12.00 -2.47 13.53
CA SER A 46 -12.81 -2.86 12.38
C SER A 46 -13.92 -1.84 12.04
N GLU A 47 -14.52 -1.22 13.03
CA GLU A 47 -15.52 -0.17 12.86
C GLU A 47 -14.87 1.12 12.37
N ARG A 48 -13.72 1.51 12.90
CA ARG A 48 -12.94 2.64 12.40
C ARG A 48 -12.58 2.49 10.92
N HIS A 49 -12.18 1.29 10.50
CA HIS A 49 -11.90 1.01 9.09
C HIS A 49 -13.13 1.06 8.20
N ARG A 50 -14.30 0.65 8.69
CA ARG A 50 -15.54 0.69 7.91
C ARG A 50 -16.15 2.08 7.84
N GLN A 51 -16.16 2.78 8.96
CA GLN A 51 -16.86 4.04 9.13
C GLN A 51 -15.92 5.25 9.01
N GLY A 52 -14.70 5.15 9.54
CA GLY A 52 -13.70 6.19 9.38
C GLY A 52 -13.11 6.22 7.96
N LEU A 53 -12.75 7.39 7.50
CA LEU A 53 -11.99 7.59 6.27
C LEU A 53 -10.50 7.56 6.64
N ILE A 54 -9.87 6.38 6.53
CA ILE A 54 -8.48 6.16 6.96
C ILE A 54 -7.62 5.92 5.73
N PRO A 55 -6.80 6.89 5.30
CA PRO A 55 -5.82 6.69 4.25
C PRO A 55 -4.62 5.88 4.78
N ASP A 56 -3.97 5.11 3.90
CA ASP A 56 -2.76 4.39 4.26
C ASP A 56 -1.63 5.33 4.65
N PHE A 57 -1.52 6.48 3.95
CA PHE A 57 -0.48 7.48 4.19
C PHE A 57 -1.01 8.90 4.19
N PHE A 58 -0.41 9.72 5.04
CA PHE A 58 -0.49 11.16 5.03
C PHE A 58 0.91 11.77 4.96
N PHE A 59 1.14 12.66 4.00
CA PHE A 59 2.39 13.39 3.80
C PHE A 59 2.23 14.84 4.28
N PRO A 60 2.68 15.19 5.51
CA PRO A 60 2.44 16.52 6.08
C PRO A 60 3.02 17.65 5.25
N ALA A 61 4.24 17.48 4.74
CA ALA A 61 4.95 18.49 3.97
C ALA A 61 4.21 18.96 2.69
N THR A 62 3.34 18.12 2.14
CA THR A 62 2.57 18.42 0.92
C THR A 62 1.07 18.43 1.18
N ASN A 63 0.64 18.20 2.42
CA ASN A 63 -0.76 18.03 2.81
C ASN A 63 -1.50 17.03 1.92
N GLN A 64 -0.88 15.89 1.60
CA GLN A 64 -1.42 14.91 0.65
C GLN A 64 -1.73 13.58 1.31
N LEU A 65 -2.84 12.99 0.87
CA LEU A 65 -3.24 11.63 1.23
C LEU A 65 -2.85 10.66 0.12
N ALA A 66 -2.47 9.44 0.51
CA ALA A 66 -2.25 8.36 -0.44
C ALA A 66 -2.77 7.02 0.10
N ASP A 67 -3.11 6.14 -0.83
CA ASP A 67 -3.66 4.82 -0.56
C ASP A 67 -2.99 3.79 -1.47
N ILE A 68 -2.61 2.64 -0.90
CA ILE A 68 -2.01 1.54 -1.65
C ILE A 68 -3.10 0.65 -2.22
N LYS A 69 -2.91 0.24 -3.45
CA LYS A 69 -3.75 -0.77 -4.07
C LYS A 69 -2.94 -1.81 -4.80
N CYS A 70 -3.02 -3.05 -4.35
CA CYS A 70 -2.41 -4.20 -5.01
C CYS A 70 -3.41 -4.87 -5.95
N MET A 71 -3.08 -4.92 -7.23
CA MET A 71 -3.92 -5.59 -8.23
C MET A 71 -3.63 -7.09 -8.26
N SER A 72 -4.67 -7.89 -8.44
CA SER A 72 -4.53 -9.33 -8.69
C SER A 72 -4.40 -9.60 -10.18
N CYS A 73 -3.67 -10.66 -10.53
CA CYS A 73 -3.68 -11.22 -11.87
C CYS A 73 -5.02 -11.94 -12.12
N CYS A 74 -6.01 -11.22 -12.59
CA CYS A 74 -7.32 -11.76 -12.96
C CYS A 74 -7.78 -11.21 -14.31
N LYS A 75 -8.68 -11.94 -14.98
CA LYS A 75 -9.19 -11.57 -16.31
C LYS A 75 -9.88 -10.20 -16.33
N SER A 76 -10.48 -9.76 -15.22
CA SER A 76 -11.12 -8.44 -15.12
C SER A 76 -10.13 -7.27 -15.13
N HIS A 77 -8.90 -7.51 -14.66
CA HIS A 77 -7.84 -6.49 -14.65
C HIS A 77 -6.97 -6.56 -15.91
N TYR A 78 -6.70 -7.78 -16.39
CA TYR A 78 -5.80 -8.06 -17.51
C TYR A 78 -6.55 -8.88 -18.56
N THR A 79 -7.19 -8.20 -19.51
CA THR A 79 -7.84 -8.88 -20.64
C THR A 79 -6.82 -9.25 -21.71
N PRO A 80 -7.05 -10.30 -22.54
CA PRO A 80 -6.12 -10.69 -23.59
C PRO A 80 -5.77 -9.57 -24.57
N ALA A 81 -6.72 -8.69 -24.89
CA ALA A 81 -6.48 -7.48 -25.71
C ALA A 81 -5.55 -6.47 -25.01
N ARG A 82 -5.35 -6.60 -23.74
CA ARG A 82 -4.54 -5.72 -22.88
C ARG A 82 -3.18 -6.32 -22.53
N PHE A 83 -2.74 -7.41 -23.09
CA PHE A 83 -1.41 -8.02 -22.87
C PHE A 83 -0.30 -7.47 -23.77
N ARG A 84 -0.57 -6.49 -24.61
CA ARG A 84 0.49 -5.78 -25.33
C ARG A 84 1.10 -4.73 -24.41
N ASN A 85 2.42 -4.53 -24.47
CA ASN A 85 3.26 -3.79 -23.51
C ASN A 85 2.79 -2.40 -23.07
N THR A 86 1.92 -1.73 -23.81
CA THR A 86 1.32 -0.43 -23.44
C THR A 86 0.16 -0.55 -22.47
N VAL A 87 -0.35 -1.74 -22.22
CA VAL A 87 -1.68 -1.98 -21.66
C VAL A 87 -1.65 -2.41 -20.19
N THR A 88 -0.55 -2.97 -19.68
CA THR A 88 -0.40 -3.24 -18.26
C THR A 88 -0.35 -1.92 -17.47
N ASN A 89 0.33 -0.91 -18.00
CA ASN A 89 0.36 0.43 -17.43
C ASN A 89 -1.01 1.10 -17.41
N ASP A 90 -1.87 0.86 -18.41
CA ASP A 90 -3.24 1.40 -18.42
C ASP A 90 -4.10 0.80 -17.32
N ALA A 91 -3.95 -0.48 -17.02
CA ALA A 91 -4.67 -1.10 -15.90
C ALA A 91 -4.35 -0.41 -14.56
N VAL A 92 -3.08 -0.17 -14.24
CA VAL A 92 -2.70 0.53 -13.01
C VAL A 92 -3.15 2.00 -13.01
N ARG A 93 -3.11 2.68 -14.16
CA ARG A 93 -3.60 4.08 -14.30
C ARG A 93 -5.10 4.18 -14.06
N ILE A 94 -5.90 3.26 -14.62
CA ILE A 94 -7.35 3.18 -14.37
C ILE A 94 -7.63 2.98 -12.87
N HIS A 95 -6.91 2.06 -12.23
CA HIS A 95 -7.09 1.82 -10.80
C HIS A 95 -6.61 2.99 -9.95
N GLN A 96 -5.55 3.68 -10.34
CA GLN A 96 -5.11 4.93 -9.71
C GLN A 96 -6.21 6.00 -9.73
N GLY A 97 -6.87 6.19 -10.88
CA GLY A 97 -8.01 7.12 -11.00
C GLY A 97 -9.18 6.76 -10.08
N LYS A 98 -9.44 5.47 -9.90
CA LYS A 98 -10.53 4.98 -9.03
C LYS A 98 -10.29 5.20 -7.54
N VAL A 99 -9.04 5.33 -7.07
CA VAL A 99 -8.74 5.52 -5.64
C VAL A 99 -9.43 6.77 -5.11
N HIS A 100 -9.19 7.92 -5.73
CA HIS A 100 -9.81 9.18 -5.29
C HIS A 100 -11.35 9.12 -5.34
N SER A 101 -11.92 8.55 -6.39
CA SER A 101 -13.38 8.41 -6.51
C SER A 101 -13.97 7.53 -5.40
N GLN A 102 -13.28 6.45 -5.01
CA GLN A 102 -13.69 5.61 -3.89
C GLN A 102 -13.69 6.37 -2.56
N TYR A 103 -12.66 7.20 -2.32
CA TYR A 103 -12.60 8.06 -1.13
C TYR A 103 -13.72 9.10 -1.13
N SER A 104 -14.00 9.74 -2.28
CA SER A 104 -15.07 10.71 -2.42
C SER A 104 -16.46 10.09 -2.19
N LEU A 105 -16.70 8.88 -2.70
CA LEU A 105 -17.94 8.14 -2.45
C LEU A 105 -18.06 7.75 -0.97
N LYS A 106 -16.98 7.31 -0.33
CA LYS A 106 -16.99 6.97 1.09
C LYS A 106 -17.21 8.20 1.95
N ALA A 107 -16.61 9.35 1.63
CA ALA A 107 -16.81 10.60 2.33
C ALA A 107 -18.28 11.05 2.27
N ARG A 108 -18.91 11.03 1.09
CA ARG A 108 -20.35 11.34 0.92
C ARG A 108 -21.23 10.39 1.71
N ARG A 109 -20.92 9.09 1.75
CA ARG A 109 -21.65 8.13 2.55
C ARG A 109 -21.57 8.47 4.04
N ILE A 110 -20.38 8.80 4.55
CA ILE A 110 -20.18 9.19 5.95
C ILE A 110 -20.95 10.49 6.24
N ASP A 111 -20.91 11.47 5.33
CA ASP A 111 -21.69 12.71 5.47
C ASP A 111 -23.21 12.42 5.56
N SER A 112 -23.72 11.50 4.75
CA SER A 112 -25.13 11.09 4.80
C SER A 112 -25.49 10.33 6.07
N GLU A 113 -24.67 9.32 6.45
CA GLU A 113 -24.99 8.39 7.55
C GLU A 113 -24.74 9.00 8.93
N PHE A 114 -23.73 9.87 9.09
CA PHE A 114 -23.27 10.35 10.40
C PHE A 114 -23.39 11.87 10.60
N ASN A 115 -23.54 12.63 9.53
CA ASN A 115 -23.70 14.08 9.59
C ASN A 115 -25.10 14.54 9.13
N ASN A 116 -26.01 13.62 8.80
CA ASN A 116 -27.35 13.88 8.25
C ASN A 116 -27.33 14.82 7.03
N HIS A 117 -26.25 14.77 6.24
CA HIS A 117 -26.06 15.64 5.09
C HIS A 117 -26.43 14.92 3.79
N THR A 118 -27.66 15.10 3.33
CA THR A 118 -28.19 14.44 2.10
C THR A 118 -28.33 15.39 0.90
N GLY A 119 -27.90 16.65 1.05
CA GLY A 119 -27.99 17.66 0.01
C GLY A 119 -26.99 17.46 -1.16
N PRO A 120 -27.18 18.20 -2.26
CA PRO A 120 -26.27 18.15 -3.42
C PRO A 120 -24.90 18.80 -3.13
N THR A 121 -24.80 19.63 -2.11
CA THR A 121 -23.54 20.27 -1.68
C THR A 121 -22.65 19.27 -0.96
N PRO A 122 -21.30 19.43 -0.99
CA PRO A 122 -20.40 18.59 -0.22
C PRO A 122 -20.62 18.77 1.29
N GLY A 123 -20.75 17.65 2.02
CA GLY A 123 -20.83 17.66 3.48
C GLY A 123 -19.46 17.86 4.15
N PRO A 124 -19.41 17.93 5.49
CA PRO A 124 -18.21 18.26 6.26
C PRO A 124 -17.02 17.34 5.98
N VAL A 125 -17.26 16.01 5.86
CA VAL A 125 -16.18 15.03 5.56
C VAL A 125 -15.70 15.20 4.12
N SER A 126 -16.60 15.41 3.17
CA SER A 126 -16.27 15.67 1.77
C SER A 126 -15.47 16.95 1.59
N LEU A 127 -15.83 18.03 2.30
CA LEU A 127 -15.08 19.29 2.30
C LEU A 127 -13.68 19.10 2.91
N LYS A 128 -13.59 18.40 4.05
CA LYS A 128 -12.29 18.09 4.65
C LYS A 128 -11.44 17.23 3.74
N LEU A 129 -12.01 16.23 3.06
CA LEU A 129 -11.28 15.42 2.09
C LEU A 129 -10.75 16.29 0.94
N SER A 130 -11.55 17.22 0.42
CA SER A 130 -11.14 18.09 -0.67
C SER A 130 -10.00 19.04 -0.28
N SER A 131 -9.84 19.41 1.00
CA SER A 131 -8.74 20.24 1.48
C SER A 131 -7.36 19.56 1.36
N TYR A 132 -7.31 18.22 1.26
CA TYR A 132 -6.10 17.46 0.97
C TYR A 132 -5.87 17.27 -0.54
N GLY A 133 -6.73 17.81 -1.37
CA GLY A 133 -6.70 17.63 -2.81
C GLY A 133 -7.04 16.18 -3.22
N ARG A 134 -6.44 15.75 -4.32
CA ARG A 134 -6.65 14.38 -4.82
C ARG A 134 -5.90 13.36 -3.98
N VAL A 135 -6.61 12.33 -3.46
CA VAL A 135 -5.97 11.16 -2.86
C VAL A 135 -5.13 10.43 -3.92
N ARG A 136 -3.85 10.25 -3.66
CA ARG A 136 -2.90 9.59 -4.55
C ARG A 136 -3.09 8.08 -4.52
N GLY A 137 -3.20 7.46 -5.69
CA GLY A 137 -3.30 6.01 -5.80
C GLY A 137 -1.92 5.37 -6.03
N LEU A 138 -1.35 4.77 -4.99
CA LEU A 138 -0.11 4.01 -5.10
C LEU A 138 -0.44 2.59 -5.56
N VAL A 139 -0.74 2.43 -6.85
CA VAL A 139 -1.21 1.16 -7.39
C VAL A 139 -0.04 0.32 -7.86
N CYS A 140 -0.01 -0.93 -7.39
CA CYS A 140 0.95 -1.94 -7.77
C CYS A 140 0.23 -3.05 -8.55
N GLY A 141 0.65 -3.28 -9.76
CA GLY A 141 0.12 -4.33 -10.62
C GLY A 141 0.58 -5.74 -10.25
N ALA A 142 0.07 -6.73 -10.95
CA ALA A 142 0.41 -8.14 -10.70
C ALA A 142 1.76 -8.55 -11.31
N PHE A 143 2.28 -7.77 -12.25
CA PHE A 143 3.54 -8.02 -12.96
C PHE A 143 4.61 -6.95 -12.64
N SER A 144 4.53 -6.36 -11.45
CA SER A 144 5.45 -5.33 -10.94
C SER A 144 5.34 -3.96 -11.63
N GLU A 145 4.28 -3.73 -12.41
CA GLU A 145 3.97 -2.40 -12.92
C GLU A 145 3.49 -1.47 -11.79
N GLY A 146 3.94 -0.22 -11.82
CA GLY A 146 3.57 0.82 -10.86
C GLY A 146 2.72 1.92 -11.47
N SER A 147 1.86 2.54 -10.66
CA SER A 147 1.13 3.73 -11.09
C SER A 147 2.04 4.96 -11.16
N PRO A 148 1.68 5.98 -11.96
CA PRO A 148 2.42 7.25 -11.99
C PRO A 148 2.60 7.90 -10.61
N ASP A 149 1.62 7.79 -9.70
CA ASP A 149 1.76 8.32 -8.34
C ASP A 149 2.78 7.53 -7.52
N LEU A 150 2.89 6.20 -7.71
CA LEU A 150 3.92 5.37 -7.08
C LEU A 150 5.31 5.75 -7.60
N HIS A 151 5.46 5.94 -8.90
CA HIS A 151 6.73 6.40 -9.49
C HIS A 151 7.14 7.76 -8.96
N ARG A 152 6.22 8.75 -8.89
CA ARG A 152 6.52 10.07 -8.31
C ARG A 152 6.96 9.97 -6.84
N LEU A 153 6.35 9.08 -6.06
CA LEU A 153 6.78 8.87 -4.68
C LEU A 153 8.18 8.23 -4.63
N ALA A 154 8.45 7.21 -5.46
CA ALA A 154 9.76 6.59 -5.56
C ALA A 154 10.85 7.60 -5.97
N ASP A 155 10.56 8.46 -6.94
CA ASP A 155 11.47 9.54 -7.37
C ASP A 155 11.73 10.52 -6.22
N LYS A 156 10.68 10.96 -5.50
CA LYS A 156 10.82 11.85 -4.35
C LYS A 156 11.67 11.23 -3.23
N ILE A 157 11.44 9.95 -2.91
CA ILE A 157 12.26 9.20 -1.95
C ILE A 157 13.73 9.19 -2.41
N SER A 158 13.95 8.90 -3.70
CA SER A 158 15.30 8.84 -4.28
C SER A 158 16.01 10.20 -4.27
N ASP A 159 15.30 11.29 -4.56
CA ASP A 159 15.84 12.63 -4.51
C ASP A 159 16.24 13.04 -3.08
N MET A 160 15.37 12.76 -2.11
CA MET A 160 15.65 13.05 -0.70
C MET A 160 16.82 12.20 -0.19
N ALA A 161 16.86 10.91 -0.51
CA ALA A 161 17.98 10.03 -0.15
C ALA A 161 19.30 10.48 -0.79
N ALA A 162 19.25 10.94 -2.04
CA ALA A 162 20.45 11.48 -2.70
C ALA A 162 21.03 12.72 -1.99
N CYS A 163 20.18 13.55 -1.40
CA CYS A 163 20.61 14.73 -0.64
C CYS A 163 21.09 14.35 0.77
N THR A 164 20.40 13.41 1.45
CA THR A 164 20.64 13.13 2.86
C THR A 164 21.62 11.98 3.10
N LYS A 165 21.80 11.08 2.11
CA LYS A 165 22.53 9.81 2.24
C LYS A 165 23.61 9.61 1.16
N TYR A 166 24.06 10.69 0.49
CA TYR A 166 25.00 10.55 -0.64
C TYR A 166 26.31 9.87 -0.22
N GLN A 167 26.81 10.12 0.99
CA GLN A 167 28.01 9.49 1.53
C GLN A 167 27.77 8.00 1.82
N ASP A 168 26.64 7.66 2.46
CA ASP A 168 26.28 6.28 2.78
C ASP A 168 26.09 5.43 1.51
N LEU A 169 25.68 6.09 0.41
CA LEU A 169 25.57 5.47 -0.91
C LEU A 169 26.92 5.31 -1.64
N GLY A 170 28.03 5.73 -1.02
CA GLY A 170 29.36 5.68 -1.61
C GLY A 170 29.48 6.51 -2.89
N SER A 171 28.75 7.61 -2.96
CA SER A 171 28.66 8.43 -4.17
C SER A 171 29.54 9.67 -4.10
N LEU A 172 30.15 10.02 -5.23
CA LEU A 172 30.98 11.22 -5.36
C LEU A 172 30.18 12.47 -5.71
N SER A 173 28.91 12.32 -6.11
CA SER A 173 28.01 13.41 -6.47
C SER A 173 26.55 13.07 -6.13
N THR A 174 25.73 14.10 -5.94
CA THR A 174 24.30 13.95 -5.73
C THR A 174 23.60 13.27 -6.92
N ARG A 175 24.12 13.47 -8.16
CA ARG A 175 23.56 12.84 -9.36
C ARG A 175 23.80 11.31 -9.35
N ASP A 176 25.00 10.87 -8.98
CA ASP A 176 25.33 9.45 -8.83
C ASP A 176 24.53 8.86 -7.67
N ALA A 177 24.45 9.56 -6.53
CA ALA A 177 23.63 9.18 -5.39
C ALA A 177 22.16 8.97 -5.77
N LYS A 178 21.58 9.87 -6.58
CA LYS A 178 20.20 9.73 -7.06
C LYS A 178 20.01 8.44 -7.89
N SER A 179 20.95 8.14 -8.79
CA SER A 179 20.89 6.92 -9.59
C SER A 179 20.92 5.66 -8.71
N ARG A 180 21.81 5.62 -7.72
CA ARG A 180 21.93 4.50 -6.77
C ARG A 180 20.69 4.39 -5.89
N ALA A 181 20.20 5.50 -5.34
CA ALA A 181 18.98 5.54 -4.54
C ALA A 181 17.77 5.08 -5.35
N SER A 182 17.60 5.55 -6.59
CA SER A 182 16.52 5.12 -7.48
C SER A 182 16.56 3.61 -7.73
N ASN A 183 17.74 3.08 -8.06
CA ASN A 183 17.92 1.65 -8.25
C ASN A 183 17.54 0.85 -7.00
N TYR A 184 17.95 1.32 -5.82
CA TYR A 184 17.59 0.68 -4.54
C TYR A 184 16.08 0.70 -4.30
N VAL A 185 15.45 1.86 -4.41
CA VAL A 185 14.00 2.04 -4.16
C VAL A 185 13.16 1.20 -5.11
N TYR A 186 13.44 1.26 -6.42
CA TYR A 186 12.69 0.49 -7.42
C TYR A 186 12.89 -1.01 -7.28
N ARG A 187 14.10 -1.46 -6.97
CA ARG A 187 14.37 -2.88 -6.70
C ARG A 187 13.67 -3.36 -5.45
N ALA A 188 13.69 -2.59 -4.37
CA ALA A 188 13.01 -2.95 -3.13
C ALA A 188 11.50 -3.11 -3.35
N ILE A 189 10.86 -2.14 -4.00
CA ILE A 189 9.43 -2.21 -4.35
C ILE A 189 9.15 -3.41 -5.26
N GLY A 190 9.94 -3.60 -6.32
CA GLY A 190 9.77 -4.71 -7.27
C GLY A 190 9.92 -6.09 -6.62
N ILE A 191 10.91 -6.26 -5.75
CA ILE A 191 11.12 -7.51 -5.00
C ILE A 191 9.93 -7.80 -4.09
N GLU A 192 9.44 -6.80 -3.35
CA GLU A 192 8.31 -7.00 -2.45
C GLU A 192 7.02 -7.33 -3.20
N MET A 193 6.80 -6.69 -4.35
CA MET A 193 5.68 -7.02 -5.23
C MET A 193 5.76 -8.46 -5.75
N MET A 194 6.95 -8.92 -6.15
CA MET A 194 7.16 -10.30 -6.61
C MET A 194 6.99 -11.31 -5.49
N ARG A 195 7.53 -11.05 -4.29
CA ARG A 195 7.37 -11.90 -3.10
C ARG A 195 5.89 -12.10 -2.77
N GLY A 196 5.13 -11.01 -2.68
CA GLY A 196 3.71 -11.07 -2.39
C GLY A 196 2.90 -11.79 -3.47
N THR A 197 3.30 -11.70 -4.74
CA THR A 197 2.67 -12.43 -5.84
C THR A 197 3.03 -13.92 -5.79
N ALA A 198 4.26 -14.27 -5.50
CA ALA A 198 4.72 -15.66 -5.34
C ALA A 198 4.00 -16.34 -4.16
N ALA A 199 3.96 -15.70 -3.00
CA ALA A 199 3.24 -16.20 -1.83
C ALA A 199 1.76 -16.48 -2.12
N LEU A 200 1.08 -15.55 -2.83
CA LEU A 200 -0.31 -15.73 -3.21
C LEU A 200 -0.50 -16.91 -4.20
N ARG A 201 0.43 -17.10 -5.14
CA ARG A 201 0.39 -18.24 -6.07
C ARG A 201 0.62 -19.57 -5.35
N SER A 202 1.64 -19.62 -4.47
CA SER A 202 1.94 -20.81 -3.65
C SER A 202 0.75 -21.19 -2.78
N TYR A 203 0.11 -20.22 -2.12
CA TYR A 203 -1.12 -20.46 -1.35
C TYR A 203 -2.25 -21.04 -2.21
N ARG A 204 -2.48 -20.47 -3.40
CA ARG A 204 -3.53 -20.99 -4.32
C ARG A 204 -3.21 -22.39 -4.83
N MET A 205 -1.96 -22.66 -5.17
CA MET A 205 -1.53 -24.02 -5.56
C MET A 205 -1.72 -25.00 -4.43
N GLY A 206 -1.34 -24.65 -3.21
CA GLY A 206 -1.58 -25.47 -2.02
C GLY A 206 -3.08 -25.76 -1.81
N MET A 207 -3.94 -24.75 -2.01
CA MET A 207 -5.40 -24.95 -1.95
C MET A 207 -5.94 -25.86 -3.04
N ILE A 208 -5.43 -25.78 -4.26
CA ILE A 208 -5.81 -26.66 -5.37
C ILE A 208 -5.37 -28.09 -5.09
N LEU A 209 -4.11 -28.29 -4.70
CA LEU A 209 -3.56 -29.60 -4.37
C LEU A 209 -4.28 -30.23 -3.17
N ALA A 210 -4.58 -29.45 -2.13
CA ALA A 210 -5.37 -29.89 -1.01
C ALA A 210 -6.83 -30.19 -1.39
N GLY A 211 -7.35 -29.55 -2.45
CA GLY A 211 -8.69 -29.79 -3.00
C GLY A 211 -8.84 -31.12 -3.75
N SER A 212 -7.75 -31.67 -4.28
CA SER A 212 -7.74 -32.95 -4.97
C SER A 212 -7.72 -34.18 -4.04
N VAL A 213 -7.54 -33.96 -2.74
CA VAL A 213 -7.53 -35.03 -1.71
C VAL A 213 -8.84 -35.00 -0.94
N SER A 214 -9.49 -36.17 -0.77
CA SER A 214 -10.85 -36.37 -0.27
C SER A 214 -11.23 -35.62 1.03
N ALA A 215 -12.53 -35.54 1.32
CA ALA A 215 -13.14 -34.69 2.37
C ALA A 215 -12.59 -34.86 3.82
N THR A 216 -11.87 -35.95 4.11
CA THR A 216 -11.16 -36.16 5.37
C THR A 216 -10.06 -35.15 5.65
N THR A 217 -9.69 -34.37 4.67
CA THR A 217 -8.56 -33.40 4.72
C THR A 217 -8.96 -31.94 4.90
N ALA A 218 -10.26 -31.62 5.07
CA ALA A 218 -10.66 -30.23 5.31
C ALA A 218 -10.04 -29.66 6.60
N ALA A 219 -9.87 -30.49 7.64
CA ALA A 219 -9.18 -30.14 8.87
C ALA A 219 -7.64 -29.99 8.64
N ALA A 220 -7.06 -30.90 7.84
CA ALA A 220 -5.64 -30.83 7.45
C ALA A 220 -5.36 -29.59 6.60
N ARG A 221 -6.28 -29.19 5.70
CA ARG A 221 -6.20 -27.95 4.92
C ARG A 221 -6.19 -26.71 5.80
N ARG A 222 -7.06 -26.65 6.80
CA ARG A 222 -7.12 -25.54 7.74
C ARG A 222 -5.85 -25.47 8.58
N ARG A 223 -5.33 -26.60 9.04
CA ARG A 223 -4.06 -26.68 9.80
C ARG A 223 -2.88 -26.25 8.94
N TRP A 224 -2.79 -26.72 7.71
CA TRP A 224 -1.71 -26.32 6.79
C TRP A 224 -1.77 -24.84 6.45
N ALA A 225 -2.93 -24.30 6.12
CA ALA A 225 -3.09 -22.88 5.86
C ALA A 225 -2.75 -22.01 7.10
N LYS A 226 -3.09 -22.50 8.28
CA LYS A 226 -2.77 -21.83 9.55
C LYS A 226 -1.27 -21.90 9.85
N SER A 227 -0.62 -23.09 9.67
CA SER A 227 0.83 -23.23 9.89
C SER A 227 1.67 -22.43 8.90
N GLN A 228 1.28 -22.34 7.63
CA GLN A 228 1.95 -21.49 6.66
C GLN A 228 1.81 -20.00 7.04
N TRP A 229 0.64 -19.58 7.47
CA TRP A 229 0.40 -18.23 7.96
C TRP A 229 1.24 -17.91 9.22
N GLU A 230 1.35 -18.84 10.15
CA GLU A 230 2.16 -18.71 11.37
C GLU A 230 3.66 -18.63 11.05
N LEU A 231 4.16 -19.50 10.16
CA LEU A 231 5.55 -19.49 9.70
C LEU A 231 5.91 -18.18 8.94
N GLU A 232 4.99 -17.66 8.13
CA GLU A 232 5.18 -16.38 7.45
C GLU A 232 5.18 -15.20 8.43
N GLN A 233 4.34 -15.24 9.47
CA GLN A 233 4.36 -14.24 10.55
C GLN A 233 5.67 -14.30 11.34
N GLU A 234 6.15 -15.48 11.67
CA GLU A 234 7.43 -15.65 12.36
C GLU A 234 8.60 -15.18 11.49
N SER A 235 8.64 -15.53 10.22
CA SER A 235 9.67 -15.07 9.30
C SER A 235 9.65 -13.55 9.10
N TYR A 236 8.45 -12.96 9.07
CA TYR A 236 8.26 -11.52 9.00
C TYR A 236 8.74 -10.82 10.30
N PHE A 237 8.42 -11.38 11.45
CA PHE A 237 8.87 -10.87 12.76
C PHE A 237 10.39 -10.94 12.91
N TYR A 238 11.01 -12.06 12.50
CA TYR A 238 12.47 -12.22 12.54
C TYR A 238 13.18 -11.27 11.58
N SER A 239 12.69 -11.07 10.37
CA SER A 239 13.30 -10.18 9.39
C SER A 239 13.19 -8.69 9.77
N HIS A 240 12.19 -8.31 10.56
CA HIS A 240 11.96 -6.91 10.94
C HIS A 240 12.53 -6.55 12.33
N ASN A 241 12.62 -7.51 13.26
CA ASN A 241 13.19 -7.27 14.58
C ASN A 241 14.72 -7.47 14.63
N HIS A 242 15.32 -8.14 13.66
CA HIS A 242 16.77 -8.29 13.54
C HIS A 242 17.41 -7.44 12.43
N GLY A 243 16.62 -6.62 11.73
CA GLY A 243 17.10 -5.69 10.70
C GLY A 243 17.81 -4.44 11.23
N SER A 244 18.04 -4.32 12.55
CA SER A 244 18.82 -3.21 13.14
C SER A 244 20.31 -3.49 13.27
N VAL A 245 20.79 -4.62 12.75
CA VAL A 245 22.23 -4.95 12.73
C VAL A 245 22.63 -5.30 11.31
N ILE A 246 22.61 -4.33 10.41
CA ILE A 246 23.47 -4.36 9.24
C ILE A 246 24.73 -3.59 9.63
N HIS A 247 25.56 -4.25 10.45
CA HIS A 247 26.95 -3.89 10.56
C HIS A 247 27.71 -4.41 9.34
N ASP A 248 28.35 -3.48 8.67
CA ASP A 248 29.59 -3.58 7.92
C ASP A 248 29.82 -4.88 7.13
N ARG A 249 29.42 -4.88 5.86
CA ARG A 249 30.22 -5.53 4.82
C ARG A 249 30.39 -4.57 3.64
N PRO A 250 31.64 -4.21 3.31
CA PRO A 250 31.93 -3.41 2.12
C PRO A 250 31.65 -4.27 0.87
N TRP A 251 31.06 -3.66 -0.11
CA TRP A 251 30.99 -4.15 -1.49
C TRP A 251 32.03 -3.47 -2.34
#